data_4dcb7cce71e815abd3b746f3ae48f56b
#
_entry.id   4dcb7cce71e815abd3b746f3ae48f56b
#
_cell.length_a   1.000
_cell.length_b   1.000
_cell.length_c   1.000
_cell.angle_alpha   90.00
_cell.angle_beta   90.00
_cell.angle_gamma   90.00
#
_symmetry.space_group_name_H-M   'P 1'
#
loop_
_entity.id
_entity.type
_entity.pdbx_description
1 polymer ?
#
loop_
_entity_poly.entity_id
_entity_poly.type
_entity_poly.pdbx_seq_one_letter_code
_entity_poly.pdbx_strand_id
1 'polypeptide(L)'
;MKKVLLTILALLVLGSVVFVLSITRDGELVTPVGAGTVVIEGQSYEAFPLPDYAAEFVTDDYKSYLVEVEPGIKIHILEAGTGLPVYLQHGNPTSGLLYRKVVKELPLDQVRVIMPTMVGLGFSSKVPVSGHTLDNHVRWMTGALEQLQLEGLIYVGQDWGGPIGMGRWQICRTYCKAWWP
;
A
#
# COMPACT_ATOMS: atom_id res chain seq x y z
N MET A 1 13.96 -55.77 -3.43
CA MET A 1 13.75 -54.87 -2.27
C MET A 1 14.70 -53.67 -2.25
N LYS A 2 16.05 -53.83 -2.28
CA LYS A 2 16.99 -52.68 -2.22
C LYS A 2 16.77 -51.62 -3.33
N LYS A 3 16.51 -52.03 -4.59
CA LYS A 3 16.28 -51.10 -5.70
C LYS A 3 15.01 -50.30 -5.49
N VAL A 4 13.92 -50.90 -5.01
CA VAL A 4 12.66 -50.20 -4.72
C VAL A 4 12.84 -49.19 -3.60
N LEU A 5 13.53 -49.53 -2.53
CA LEU A 5 13.82 -48.63 -1.42
C LEU A 5 14.65 -47.44 -1.87
N LEU A 6 15.68 -47.66 -2.70
CA LEU A 6 16.49 -46.56 -3.27
C LEU A 6 15.66 -45.61 -4.16
N THR A 7 14.75 -46.17 -4.95
CA THR A 7 13.85 -45.34 -5.79
C THR A 7 12.92 -44.48 -4.93
N ILE A 8 12.32 -45.06 -3.88
CA ILE A 8 11.45 -44.31 -2.95
C ILE A 8 12.25 -43.21 -2.26
N LEU A 9 13.45 -43.51 -1.77
CA LEU A 9 14.31 -42.51 -1.13
C LEU A 9 14.68 -41.38 -2.08
N ALA A 10 15.05 -41.72 -3.32
CA ALA A 10 15.35 -40.70 -4.35
C ALA A 10 14.14 -39.78 -4.65
N LEU A 11 12.92 -40.34 -4.74
CA LEU A 11 11.69 -39.56 -4.95
C LEU A 11 11.37 -38.65 -3.76
N LEU A 12 11.59 -39.13 -2.53
CA LEU A 12 11.40 -38.29 -1.32
C LEU A 12 12.40 -37.14 -1.26
N VAL A 13 13.67 -37.41 -1.59
CA VAL A 13 14.69 -36.34 -1.64
C VAL A 13 14.37 -35.35 -2.74
N LEU A 14 14.01 -35.82 -3.94
CA LEU A 14 13.63 -34.93 -5.04
C LEU A 14 12.39 -34.07 -4.69
N GLY A 15 11.37 -34.69 -4.10
CA GLY A 15 10.18 -34.00 -3.61
C GLY A 15 10.53 -32.95 -2.56
N SER A 16 11.41 -33.26 -1.62
CA SER A 16 11.87 -32.31 -0.62
C SER A 16 12.64 -31.12 -1.22
N VAL A 17 13.52 -31.38 -2.20
CA VAL A 17 14.27 -30.34 -2.91
C VAL A 17 13.34 -29.47 -3.71
N VAL A 18 12.37 -30.02 -4.45
CA VAL A 18 11.38 -29.24 -5.21
C VAL A 18 10.53 -28.40 -4.26
N PHE A 19 10.09 -28.96 -3.13
CA PHE A 19 9.34 -28.24 -2.11
C PHE A 19 10.13 -27.06 -1.55
N VAL A 20 11.39 -27.27 -1.13
CA VAL A 20 12.26 -26.21 -0.63
C VAL A 20 12.47 -25.13 -1.68
N LEU A 21 12.77 -25.48 -2.93
CA LEU A 21 12.93 -24.52 -4.02
C LEU A 21 11.64 -23.73 -4.30
N SER A 22 10.47 -24.36 -4.13
CA SER A 22 9.18 -23.71 -4.30
C SER A 22 8.91 -22.65 -3.22
N ILE A 23 9.23 -22.95 -1.94
CA ILE A 23 9.00 -22.02 -0.83
C ILE A 23 10.08 -20.94 -0.71
N THR A 24 11.27 -21.16 -1.28
CA THR A 24 12.37 -20.17 -1.29
C THR A 24 12.37 -19.28 -2.54
N ARG A 25 11.48 -19.57 -3.50
CA ARG A 25 11.38 -18.76 -4.71
C ARG A 25 10.81 -17.40 -4.35
N ASP A 26 11.59 -16.36 -4.59
CA ASP A 26 11.13 -14.98 -4.46
C ASP A 26 10.04 -14.71 -5.51
N GLY A 27 9.01 -13.95 -5.14
CA GLY A 27 7.91 -13.61 -6.03
C GLY A 27 8.35 -12.65 -7.14
N GLU A 28 7.54 -12.51 -8.16
CA GLU A 28 7.75 -11.52 -9.22
C GLU A 28 7.00 -10.22 -8.89
N LEU A 29 7.48 -9.10 -9.46
CA LEU A 29 6.75 -7.83 -9.40
C LEU A 29 5.42 -7.96 -10.15
N VAL A 30 4.32 -7.67 -9.46
CA VAL A 30 2.99 -7.57 -10.05
C VAL A 30 2.47 -6.14 -9.84
N THR A 31 2.26 -5.43 -10.94
CA THR A 31 1.78 -4.06 -10.94
C THR A 31 0.28 -4.03 -11.23
N PRO A 32 -0.53 -3.36 -10.40
CA PRO A 32 -1.96 -3.20 -10.68
C PRO A 32 -2.16 -2.33 -11.91
N VAL A 33 -3.25 -2.62 -12.64
CA VAL A 33 -3.67 -1.86 -13.81
C VAL A 33 -5.04 -1.26 -13.50
N GLY A 34 -5.15 0.05 -13.65
CA GLY A 34 -6.40 0.77 -13.49
C GLY A 34 -7.17 0.87 -14.82
N ALA A 35 -8.26 1.62 -14.79
CA ALA A 35 -9.10 1.86 -15.97
C ALA A 35 -9.56 3.32 -16.00
N GLY A 36 -9.05 4.07 -16.96
CA GLY A 36 -9.38 5.49 -17.13
C GLY A 36 -8.53 6.41 -16.28
N THR A 37 -8.99 7.65 -16.11
CA THR A 37 -8.26 8.72 -15.44
C THR A 37 -9.16 9.42 -14.43
N VAL A 38 -8.61 9.77 -13.28
CA VAL A 38 -9.24 10.64 -12.29
C VAL A 38 -8.37 11.87 -12.06
N VAL A 39 -9.01 13.02 -11.89
CA VAL A 39 -8.32 14.30 -11.61
C VAL A 39 -8.46 14.62 -10.12
N ILE A 40 -7.33 14.81 -9.46
CA ILE A 40 -7.21 15.16 -8.04
C ILE A 40 -6.37 16.43 -7.93
N GLU A 41 -6.91 17.48 -7.37
CA GLU A 41 -6.22 18.78 -7.20
C GLU A 41 -5.52 19.27 -8.50
N GLY A 42 -6.17 19.05 -9.65
CA GLY A 42 -5.64 19.45 -10.96
C GLY A 42 -4.62 18.47 -11.58
N GLN A 43 -4.24 17.41 -10.88
CA GLN A 43 -3.36 16.36 -11.39
C GLN A 43 -4.15 15.13 -11.85
N SER A 44 -3.67 14.48 -12.91
CA SER A 44 -4.30 13.30 -13.48
C SER A 44 -3.62 12.02 -12.97
N TYR A 45 -4.41 11.10 -12.43
CA TYR A 45 -3.97 9.78 -11.96
C TYR A 45 -4.75 8.68 -12.67
N GLU A 46 -4.17 7.49 -12.69
CA GLU A 46 -4.82 6.29 -13.21
C GLU A 46 -5.95 5.87 -12.26
N ALA A 47 -7.19 5.91 -12.71
CA ALA A 47 -8.33 5.49 -11.91
C ALA A 47 -8.30 3.97 -11.68
N PHE A 48 -8.67 3.54 -10.47
CA PHE A 48 -8.72 2.13 -10.11
C PHE A 48 -10.13 1.78 -9.61
N PRO A 49 -11.02 1.27 -10.48
CA PRO A 49 -12.34 0.81 -10.07
C PRO A 49 -12.21 -0.29 -9.02
N LEU A 50 -12.80 -0.07 -7.84
CA LEU A 50 -12.80 -1.09 -6.81
C LEU A 50 -13.66 -2.28 -7.26
N PRO A 51 -13.21 -3.52 -6.99
CA PRO A 51 -14.08 -4.68 -7.18
C PRO A 51 -15.27 -4.62 -6.22
N ASP A 52 -16.40 -5.25 -6.60
CA ASP A 52 -17.68 -5.16 -5.89
C ASP A 52 -17.57 -5.42 -4.40
N TYR A 53 -16.80 -6.44 -4.01
CA TYR A 53 -16.59 -6.80 -2.60
C TYR A 53 -15.85 -5.72 -1.79
N ALA A 54 -15.19 -4.78 -2.44
CA ALA A 54 -14.50 -3.65 -1.77
C ALA A 54 -15.32 -2.36 -1.93
N ALA A 55 -16.01 -2.19 -3.04
CA ALA A 55 -16.86 -1.04 -3.32
C ALA A 55 -18.00 -0.91 -2.32
N GLU A 56 -18.55 -2.01 -1.80
CA GLU A 56 -19.61 -2.01 -0.78
C GLU A 56 -19.22 -1.30 0.54
N PHE A 57 -17.92 -1.12 0.79
CA PHE A 57 -17.41 -0.47 2.02
C PHE A 57 -17.17 1.02 1.90
N VAL A 58 -17.31 1.59 0.71
CA VAL A 58 -17.11 3.01 0.43
C VAL A 58 -18.36 3.60 -0.19
N THR A 59 -18.49 4.94 -0.11
CA THR A 59 -19.57 5.69 -0.75
C THR A 59 -19.10 6.27 -2.09
N ASP A 60 -20.00 6.82 -2.89
CA ASP A 60 -19.71 7.44 -4.19
C ASP A 60 -18.77 8.66 -4.08
N ASP A 61 -18.62 9.23 -2.87
CA ASP A 61 -17.73 10.36 -2.61
C ASP A 61 -16.24 9.95 -2.60
N TYR A 62 -15.96 8.64 -2.55
CA TYR A 62 -14.58 8.17 -2.56
C TYR A 62 -14.01 8.15 -3.97
N LYS A 63 -12.78 8.61 -4.08
CA LYS A 63 -11.94 8.45 -5.26
C LYS A 63 -10.95 7.32 -5.02
N SER A 64 -10.83 6.44 -6.01
CA SER A 64 -9.95 5.27 -5.97
C SER A 64 -9.01 5.32 -7.17
N TYR A 65 -7.70 5.35 -6.91
CA TYR A 65 -6.70 5.55 -7.96
C TYR A 65 -5.32 5.00 -7.59
N LEU A 66 -4.44 4.94 -8.58
CA LEU A 66 -3.07 4.45 -8.47
C LEU A 66 -2.08 5.61 -8.61
N VAL A 67 -1.08 5.62 -7.73
CA VAL A 67 0.06 6.55 -7.78
C VAL A 67 1.32 5.74 -8.03
N GLU A 68 2.00 5.98 -9.14
CA GLU A 68 3.29 5.36 -9.45
C GLU A 68 4.40 6.08 -8.70
N VAL A 69 5.07 5.38 -7.79
CA VAL A 69 6.13 5.93 -6.93
C VAL A 69 7.53 5.57 -7.39
N GLU A 70 7.64 4.47 -8.12
CA GLU A 70 8.84 4.02 -8.83
C GLU A 70 8.39 3.25 -10.09
N PRO A 71 9.24 3.06 -11.10
CA PRO A 71 8.88 2.32 -12.31
C PRO A 71 8.28 0.95 -11.99
N GLY A 72 7.00 0.75 -12.32
CA GLY A 72 6.25 -0.47 -12.07
C GLY A 72 5.74 -0.64 -10.64
N ILE A 73 6.04 0.26 -9.71
CA ILE A 73 5.53 0.21 -8.32
C ILE A 73 4.46 1.27 -8.14
N LYS A 74 3.22 0.83 -8.08
CA LYS A 74 2.04 1.66 -7.88
C LYS A 74 1.42 1.43 -6.51
N ILE A 75 1.05 2.51 -5.84
CA ILE A 75 0.32 2.54 -4.59
C ILE A 75 -1.14 2.87 -4.88
N HIS A 76 -2.03 2.03 -4.40
CA HIS A 76 -3.46 2.31 -4.44
C HIS A 76 -3.83 3.29 -3.33
N ILE A 77 -4.55 4.33 -3.71
CA ILE A 77 -5.07 5.37 -2.83
C ILE A 77 -6.60 5.33 -2.83
N LEU A 78 -7.17 5.37 -1.64
CA LEU A 78 -8.55 5.79 -1.43
C LEU A 78 -8.53 7.21 -0.88
N GLU A 79 -9.36 8.08 -1.42
CA GLU A 79 -9.43 9.47 -1.00
C GLU A 79 -10.88 9.95 -0.88
N ALA A 80 -11.16 10.76 0.15
CA ALA A 80 -12.46 11.36 0.35
C ALA A 80 -12.34 12.75 0.96
N GLY A 81 -13.28 13.63 0.67
CA GLY A 81 -13.36 14.99 1.22
C GLY A 81 -12.42 15.99 0.55
N THR A 82 -12.36 17.19 1.13
CA THR A 82 -11.58 18.36 0.65
C THR A 82 -11.06 19.17 1.84
N GLY A 83 -10.01 19.96 1.64
CA GLY A 83 -9.45 20.83 2.69
C GLY A 83 -8.15 20.32 3.27
N LEU A 84 -7.97 20.37 4.61
CA LEU A 84 -6.72 19.99 5.28
C LEU A 84 -6.37 18.53 5.02
N PRO A 85 -5.20 18.21 4.46
CA PRO A 85 -4.81 16.82 4.21
C PRO A 85 -4.62 16.01 5.51
N VAL A 86 -5.30 14.87 5.60
CA VAL A 86 -5.17 13.88 6.68
C VAL A 86 -4.76 12.56 6.05
N TYR A 87 -3.54 12.13 6.30
CA TYR A 87 -2.95 10.93 5.72
C TYR A 87 -3.03 9.78 6.72
N LEU A 88 -3.85 8.78 6.41
CA LEU A 88 -4.16 7.65 7.29
C LEU A 88 -3.40 6.40 6.82
N GLN A 89 -2.25 6.15 7.42
CA GLN A 89 -1.38 5.02 7.07
C GLN A 89 -1.71 3.79 7.90
N HIS A 90 -2.21 2.76 7.24
CA HIS A 90 -2.44 1.45 7.86
C HIS A 90 -1.13 0.65 8.01
N GLY A 91 -1.23 -0.50 8.70
CA GLY A 91 -0.16 -1.48 8.85
C GLY A 91 -0.48 -2.84 8.22
N ASN A 92 0.28 -3.84 8.62
CA ASN A 92 0.17 -5.20 8.11
C ASN A 92 -0.86 -6.01 8.96
N PRO A 93 -1.74 -6.83 8.37
CA PRO A 93 -1.91 -7.16 6.93
C PRO A 93 -3.12 -6.46 6.28
N THR A 94 -3.39 -5.20 6.57
CA THR A 94 -4.61 -4.50 6.17
C THR A 94 -4.47 -3.70 4.85
N SER A 95 -5.33 -2.72 4.64
CA SER A 95 -5.33 -1.80 3.49
C SER A 95 -5.92 -0.45 3.90
N GLY A 96 -5.96 0.53 3.01
CA GLY A 96 -6.61 1.82 3.24
C GLY A 96 -8.06 1.70 3.71
N LEU A 97 -8.77 0.64 3.34
CA LEU A 97 -10.14 0.35 3.80
C LEU A 97 -10.26 0.16 5.33
N LEU A 98 -9.15 -0.02 6.05
CA LEU A 98 -9.15 -0.07 7.51
C LEU A 98 -9.88 1.13 8.11
N TYR A 99 -9.66 2.30 7.54
CA TYR A 99 -10.14 3.57 8.09
C TYR A 99 -11.57 3.94 7.66
N ARG A 100 -12.27 3.13 6.85
CA ARG A 100 -13.60 3.42 6.31
C ARG A 100 -14.65 3.85 7.35
N LYS A 101 -14.55 3.36 8.59
CA LYS A 101 -15.45 3.76 9.68
C LYS A 101 -15.02 5.10 10.31
N VAL A 102 -13.72 5.34 10.39
CA VAL A 102 -13.19 6.62 10.90
C VAL A 102 -13.57 7.76 9.96
N VAL A 103 -13.41 7.55 8.66
CA VAL A 103 -13.72 8.56 7.63
C VAL A 103 -15.18 9.02 7.70
N LYS A 104 -16.12 8.12 8.03
CA LYS A 104 -17.54 8.46 8.18
C LYS A 104 -17.83 9.48 9.28
N GLU A 105 -16.94 9.60 10.27
CA GLU A 105 -17.08 10.50 11.41
C GLU A 105 -16.30 11.82 11.22
N LEU A 106 -15.57 11.97 10.11
CA LEU A 106 -14.77 13.15 9.83
C LEU A 106 -15.57 14.20 9.02
N PRO A 107 -15.33 15.50 9.25
CA PRO A 107 -15.95 16.58 8.49
C PRO A 107 -15.30 16.67 7.09
N LEU A 108 -15.79 15.89 6.13
CA LEU A 108 -15.22 15.76 4.79
C LEU A 108 -15.30 17.04 3.95
N ASP A 109 -16.03 18.04 4.40
CA ASP A 109 -16.04 19.40 3.85
C ASP A 109 -14.87 20.28 4.33
N GLN A 110 -14.12 19.82 5.34
CA GLN A 110 -12.99 20.55 5.94
C GLN A 110 -11.67 19.76 5.86
N VAL A 111 -11.75 18.44 5.75
CA VAL A 111 -10.57 17.56 5.67
C VAL A 111 -10.57 16.73 4.40
N ARG A 112 -9.41 16.64 3.78
CA ARG A 112 -9.12 15.75 2.67
C ARG A 112 -8.42 14.52 3.22
N VAL A 113 -9.11 13.38 3.26
CA VAL A 113 -8.60 12.15 3.86
C VAL A 113 -7.97 11.28 2.78
N ILE A 114 -6.70 10.95 2.93
CA ILE A 114 -5.91 10.14 2.01
C ILE A 114 -5.54 8.82 2.70
N MET A 115 -5.95 7.71 2.14
CA MET A 115 -5.77 6.37 2.68
C MET A 115 -4.99 5.50 1.70
N PRO A 116 -3.66 5.57 1.73
CA PRO A 116 -2.83 4.70 0.89
C PRO A 116 -2.92 3.25 1.35
N THR A 117 -2.71 2.34 0.42
CA THR A 117 -2.47 0.93 0.71
C THR A 117 -0.98 0.61 0.51
N MET A 118 -0.32 0.02 1.50
CA MET A 118 1.10 -0.33 1.43
C MET A 118 1.40 -1.27 0.27
N VAL A 119 2.57 -1.11 -0.35
CA VAL A 119 3.10 -2.06 -1.33
C VAL A 119 3.13 -3.47 -0.72
N GLY A 120 2.71 -4.46 -1.49
CA GLY A 120 2.53 -5.84 -1.05
C GLY A 120 1.12 -6.16 -0.56
N LEU A 121 0.29 -5.15 -0.23
CA LEU A 121 -1.04 -5.34 0.35
C LEU A 121 -2.15 -4.81 -0.57
N GLY A 122 -3.37 -5.26 -0.31
CA GLY A 122 -4.59 -4.83 -1.02
C GLY A 122 -4.41 -4.71 -2.53
N PHE A 123 -4.69 -3.54 -3.07
CA PHE A 123 -4.65 -3.24 -4.51
C PHE A 123 -3.35 -2.56 -4.98
N SER A 124 -2.34 -2.40 -4.11
CA SER A 124 -1.03 -1.91 -4.49
C SER A 124 -0.16 -2.99 -5.13
N SER A 125 0.92 -2.59 -5.80
CA SER A 125 1.89 -3.52 -6.41
C SER A 125 2.36 -4.57 -5.41
N LYS A 126 2.60 -5.79 -5.92
CA LYS A 126 3.23 -6.87 -5.17
C LYS A 126 4.69 -6.95 -5.60
N VAL A 127 5.58 -6.90 -4.66
CA VAL A 127 7.03 -7.00 -4.90
C VAL A 127 7.54 -8.34 -4.36
N PRO A 128 8.72 -8.79 -4.81
CA PRO A 128 9.42 -9.93 -4.22
C PRO A 128 9.52 -9.81 -2.69
N VAL A 129 9.53 -10.95 -2.00
CA VAL A 129 9.59 -10.98 -0.52
C VAL A 129 10.82 -10.25 0.00
N SER A 130 11.95 -10.38 -0.69
CA SER A 130 13.21 -9.67 -0.40
C SER A 130 13.09 -8.14 -0.47
N GLY A 131 12.10 -7.62 -1.19
CA GLY A 131 11.81 -6.18 -1.29
C GLY A 131 11.11 -5.59 -0.07
N HIS A 132 10.54 -6.41 0.81
CA HIS A 132 9.78 -5.93 1.98
C HIS A 132 10.70 -5.55 3.14
N THR A 133 11.38 -4.42 3.02
CA THR A 133 12.18 -3.81 4.08
C THR A 133 11.53 -2.53 4.58
N LEU A 134 11.83 -2.12 5.82
CA LEU A 134 11.32 -0.84 6.34
C LEU A 134 11.75 0.33 5.46
N ASP A 135 13.01 0.35 5.01
CA ASP A 135 13.54 1.42 4.17
C ASP A 135 12.79 1.52 2.83
N ASN A 136 12.46 0.40 2.20
CA ASN A 136 11.68 0.39 0.98
C ASN A 136 10.26 0.91 1.21
N HIS A 137 9.60 0.46 2.28
CA HIS A 137 8.26 0.96 2.61
C HIS A 137 8.27 2.46 2.92
N VAL A 138 9.26 2.95 3.67
CA VAL A 138 9.44 4.39 3.93
C VAL A 138 9.62 5.15 2.61
N ARG A 139 10.47 4.65 1.71
CA ARG A 139 10.74 5.27 0.41
C ARG A 139 9.50 5.32 -0.47
N TRP A 140 8.77 4.22 -0.60
CA TRP A 140 7.55 4.17 -1.42
C TRP A 140 6.43 5.07 -0.87
N MET A 141 6.22 5.06 0.44
CA MET A 141 5.17 5.90 1.04
C MET A 141 5.56 7.39 0.99
N THR A 142 6.87 7.72 1.10
CA THR A 142 7.36 9.08 0.84
C THR A 142 7.11 9.49 -0.60
N GLY A 143 7.42 8.61 -1.57
CA GLY A 143 7.14 8.86 -2.99
C GLY A 143 5.66 9.14 -3.26
N ALA A 144 4.74 8.47 -2.55
CA ALA A 144 3.31 8.77 -2.67
C ALA A 144 2.98 10.21 -2.18
N LEU A 145 3.56 10.65 -1.06
CA LEU A 145 3.36 12.02 -0.56
C LEU A 145 3.89 13.07 -1.55
N GLU A 146 5.06 12.79 -2.16
CA GLU A 146 5.69 13.66 -3.16
C GLU A 146 4.84 13.75 -4.43
N GLN A 147 4.38 12.62 -4.95
CA GLN A 147 3.53 12.56 -6.15
C GLN A 147 2.16 13.23 -5.95
N LEU A 148 1.61 13.14 -4.74
CA LEU A 148 0.36 13.81 -4.36
C LEU A 148 0.55 15.28 -3.99
N GLN A 149 1.80 15.77 -3.97
CA GLN A 149 2.17 17.16 -3.60
C GLN A 149 1.54 17.61 -2.29
N LEU A 150 1.52 16.71 -1.30
CA LEU A 150 0.91 17.00 0.00
C LEU A 150 1.84 17.82 0.87
N GLU A 151 1.33 18.95 1.36
CA GLU A 151 2.02 19.83 2.29
C GLU A 151 1.15 20.11 3.51
N GLY A 152 1.78 20.29 4.68
CA GLY A 152 1.10 20.67 5.90
C GLY A 152 0.05 19.65 6.38
N LEU A 153 0.27 18.36 6.11
CA LEU A 153 -0.65 17.28 6.41
C LEU A 153 -0.64 16.88 7.90
N ILE A 154 -1.73 16.25 8.33
CA ILE A 154 -1.80 15.48 9.57
C ILE A 154 -1.53 14.01 9.20
N TYR A 155 -0.50 13.42 9.82
CA TYR A 155 -0.17 12.00 9.63
C TYR A 155 -0.71 11.17 10.80
N VAL A 156 -1.45 10.11 10.48
CA VAL A 156 -1.95 9.13 11.45
C VAL A 156 -1.47 7.75 11.02
N GLY A 157 -0.65 7.11 11.84
CA GLY A 157 -0.12 5.76 11.59
C GLY A 157 -0.67 4.74 12.58
N GLN A 158 -1.04 3.57 12.08
CA GLN A 158 -1.44 2.41 12.87
C GLN A 158 -0.50 1.24 12.55
N ASP A 159 -0.06 0.47 13.56
CA ASP A 159 0.83 -0.68 13.41
C ASP A 159 2.11 -0.29 12.63
N TRP A 160 2.47 -0.96 11.52
CA TRP A 160 3.61 -0.59 10.67
C TRP A 160 3.52 0.83 10.09
N GLY A 161 2.33 1.40 10.01
CA GLY A 161 2.16 2.80 9.63
C GLY A 161 2.90 3.77 10.59
N GLY A 162 3.03 3.43 11.87
CA GLY A 162 3.80 4.21 12.83
C GLY A 162 5.30 4.27 12.48
N PRO A 163 6.04 3.13 12.48
CA PRO A 163 7.45 3.08 12.07
C PRO A 163 7.73 3.66 10.69
N ILE A 164 6.86 3.44 9.71
CA ILE A 164 7.00 4.01 8.36
C ILE A 164 6.96 5.54 8.41
N GLY A 165 5.99 6.12 9.14
CA GLY A 165 5.88 7.57 9.29
C GLY A 165 7.04 8.20 10.06
N MET A 166 7.59 7.46 11.04
CA MET A 166 8.74 7.89 11.83
C MET A 166 10.09 7.56 11.19
N GLY A 167 10.13 6.59 10.27
CA GLY A 167 11.34 6.05 9.66
C GLY A 167 12.18 7.06 8.86
N ARG A 168 11.57 8.20 8.53
CA ARG A 168 12.28 9.43 8.15
C ARG A 168 11.69 10.59 8.93
N TRP A 169 12.42 11.14 9.87
CA TRP A 169 12.18 12.46 10.44
C TRP A 169 11.89 13.53 9.36
N GLN A 170 12.31 13.29 8.13
CA GLN A 170 12.03 14.14 6.99
C GLN A 170 10.55 14.16 6.59
N ILE A 171 9.79 13.06 6.71
CA ILE A 171 8.35 13.08 6.41
C ILE A 171 7.65 14.04 7.36
N CYS A 172 7.85 13.89 8.66
CA CYS A 172 7.25 14.81 9.64
C CYS A 172 7.82 16.24 9.54
N ARG A 173 9.10 16.43 9.24
CA ARG A 173 9.69 17.77 9.13
C ARG A 173 9.27 18.52 7.87
N THR A 174 9.09 17.83 6.76
CA THR A 174 8.82 18.45 5.46
C THR A 174 7.32 18.57 5.19
N TYR A 175 6.53 17.58 5.57
CA TYR A 175 5.12 17.49 5.17
C TYR A 175 4.13 17.66 6.32
N CYS A 176 4.53 17.42 7.58
CA CYS A 176 3.63 17.59 8.72
C CYS A 176 3.70 19.02 9.26
N LYS A 177 2.56 19.64 9.54
CA LYS A 177 2.53 20.78 10.45
C LYS A 177 2.92 20.28 11.83
N ALA A 178 4.12 20.65 12.32
CA ALA A 178 4.54 20.32 13.66
C ALA A 178 3.56 20.95 14.67
N TRP A 179 2.71 20.15 15.24
CA TRP A 179 1.96 20.47 16.45
C TRP A 179 2.75 19.93 17.64
N TRP A 180 3.82 20.62 17.98
CA TRP A 180 4.38 20.54 19.30
C TRP A 180 4.95 21.91 19.65
N PRO A 181 4.49 22.51 20.78
CA PRO A 181 5.00 23.80 21.24
C PRO A 181 6.47 23.71 21.63
#